data_6ded8aa945c1e7e5eeb10ac8e10ff84e
#
_entry.id   6ded8aa945c1e7e5eeb10ac8e10ff84e
#
_cell.length_a   1.000
_cell.length_b   1.000
_cell.length_c   1.000
_cell.angle_alpha   90.00
_cell.angle_beta   90.00
_cell.angle_gamma   90.00
#
_symmetry.space_group_name_H-M   'P 1'
#
loop_
_entity.id
_entity.type
_entity.pdbx_description
1 polymer ?
#
loop_
_entity_poly.entity_id
_entity_poly.type
_entity_poly.pdbx_seq_one_letter_code
_entity_poly.pdbx_strand_id
1 'polypeptide(L)'
;MPPVRAALLSLALAAVLGAATVRTRPAGSIEAAGTGEPDSTLASRIAEAAEGAVELPRLRSLLVSSNGNLVLERYFRGTRAGTLANIKSASKSVMSALVGVAIRQGILRDVSEPIAPHFRAELAPSADPRTRSITVEHLLTMQTGLESTSSRNYGAWVRSPNWVRYALRRPLIADPGTRMEYSTGNSHVLSALLTRVTKQSTWQFAQQSLARPLGFSLARWPQDPQGIYFGGNDMLMTPRQMVRVGELYLNGGRTGDRMLFPEGWVDRSFVPRGRSRWGDDREYGYGWWIRELAGRPAYYAWGYGGQFIFVIPSTQMVIVTTSDPNVTRERREHLQALYALAERVVRAAVGDGSQ
;
A
#
# COMPACT_ATOMS: atom_id res chain seq x y z
N MET A 1 -16.28 -74.54 30.01
CA MET A 1 -17.36 -75.19 29.25
C MET A 1 -17.68 -74.32 28.02
N PRO A 2 -18.09 -74.87 26.88
CA PRO A 2 -17.25 -74.83 25.69
C PRO A 2 -17.74 -73.77 24.65
N PRO A 3 -17.06 -73.66 23.51
CA PRO A 3 -17.20 -72.54 22.56
C PRO A 3 -18.22 -72.84 21.45
N VAL A 4 -18.79 -71.78 20.88
CA VAL A 4 -19.60 -71.89 19.64
C VAL A 4 -18.86 -71.28 18.49
N ARG A 5 -18.76 -72.07 17.46
CA ARG A 5 -17.99 -71.88 16.21
C ARG A 5 -18.63 -70.83 15.31
N ALA A 6 -17.73 -70.15 14.61
CA ALA A 6 -18.01 -69.31 13.48
C ALA A 6 -18.50 -70.10 12.25
N ALA A 7 -19.43 -69.51 11.51
CA ALA A 7 -19.73 -69.91 10.13
C ALA A 7 -19.38 -68.76 9.18
N LEU A 8 -18.44 -69.03 8.31
CA LEU A 8 -18.04 -68.22 7.17
C LEU A 8 -19.04 -68.41 6.04
N LEU A 9 -19.67 -67.34 5.56
CA LEU A 9 -20.35 -67.33 4.27
C LEU A 9 -19.54 -66.43 3.33
N SER A 10 -18.91 -67.05 2.36
CA SER A 10 -18.26 -66.41 1.21
C SER A 10 -19.29 -66.06 0.17
N LEU A 11 -19.47 -64.75 -0.12
CA LEU A 11 -20.16 -64.30 -1.34
C LEU A 11 -19.12 -63.76 -2.30
N ALA A 12 -18.96 -64.46 -3.42
CA ALA A 12 -18.17 -64.00 -4.56
C ALA A 12 -19.01 -62.97 -5.35
N LEU A 13 -18.50 -61.74 -5.48
CA LEU A 13 -19.08 -60.73 -6.39
C LEU A 13 -18.10 -60.50 -7.52
N ALA A 14 -18.50 -60.88 -8.72
CA ALA A 14 -17.76 -60.66 -9.95
C ALA A 14 -17.73 -59.18 -10.30
N ALA A 15 -16.58 -58.54 -10.32
CA ALA A 15 -16.40 -57.19 -10.80
C ALA A 15 -16.06 -57.20 -12.28
N VAL A 16 -16.96 -56.59 -13.06
CA VAL A 16 -16.76 -56.31 -14.51
C VAL A 16 -15.85 -55.10 -14.60
N LEU A 17 -14.63 -55.28 -15.06
CA LEU A 17 -13.66 -54.23 -15.37
C LEU A 17 -14.01 -53.57 -16.71
N GLY A 18 -14.71 -52.44 -16.67
CA GLY A 18 -14.82 -51.53 -17.81
C GLY A 18 -13.57 -50.62 -17.83
N ALA A 19 -12.66 -50.84 -18.75
CA ALA A 19 -11.50 -49.95 -18.98
C ALA A 19 -11.95 -48.67 -19.64
N ALA A 20 -12.13 -47.62 -18.82
CA ALA A 20 -12.24 -46.25 -19.33
C ALA A 20 -10.82 -45.69 -19.54
N THR A 21 -10.45 -45.55 -20.81
CA THR A 21 -9.21 -44.86 -21.19
C THR A 21 -9.37 -43.37 -20.91
N VAL A 22 -8.82 -42.91 -19.78
CA VAL A 22 -8.63 -41.51 -19.49
C VAL A 22 -7.51 -40.99 -20.40
N ARG A 23 -7.86 -40.25 -21.45
CA ARG A 23 -6.89 -39.48 -22.22
C ARG A 23 -6.40 -38.33 -21.32
N THR A 24 -5.21 -38.50 -20.76
CA THR A 24 -4.46 -37.39 -20.16
C THR A 24 -4.10 -36.40 -21.26
N ARG A 25 -4.70 -35.22 -21.24
CA ARG A 25 -4.17 -34.07 -21.97
C ARG A 25 -2.77 -33.78 -21.42
N PRO A 26 -1.74 -33.54 -22.25
CA PRO A 26 -0.48 -33.06 -21.76
C PRO A 26 -0.73 -31.71 -21.07
N ALA A 27 -0.19 -31.57 -19.86
CA ALA A 27 -0.13 -30.29 -19.15
C ALA A 27 0.55 -29.29 -20.10
N GLY A 28 -0.23 -28.28 -20.54
CA GLY A 28 0.34 -27.16 -21.25
C GLY A 28 1.40 -26.56 -20.37
N SER A 29 2.62 -26.49 -20.85
CA SER A 29 3.70 -25.71 -20.29
C SER A 29 3.17 -24.31 -20.08
N ILE A 30 3.08 -23.89 -18.81
CA ILE A 30 2.92 -22.47 -18.46
C ILE A 30 4.24 -21.85 -18.92
N GLU A 31 4.22 -21.24 -20.09
CA GLU A 31 5.30 -20.35 -20.50
C GLU A 31 5.48 -19.32 -19.39
N ALA A 32 6.69 -19.29 -18.84
CA ALA A 32 7.11 -18.23 -17.94
C ALA A 32 6.79 -16.91 -18.64
N ALA A 33 6.08 -16.01 -17.93
CA ALA A 33 5.77 -14.69 -18.42
C ALA A 33 7.04 -14.08 -19.00
N GLY A 34 7.02 -13.84 -20.31
CA GLY A 34 8.21 -13.52 -21.09
C GLY A 34 8.92 -12.30 -20.50
N THR A 35 10.21 -12.42 -20.35
CA THR A 35 11.14 -11.29 -20.33
C THR A 35 11.19 -10.73 -21.76
N GLY A 36 10.06 -10.20 -22.26
CA GLY A 36 10.01 -9.45 -23.50
C GLY A 36 10.85 -8.19 -23.32
N GLU A 37 11.72 -7.90 -24.27
CA GLU A 37 12.35 -6.58 -24.37
C GLU A 37 11.24 -5.52 -24.28
N PRO A 38 11.47 -4.40 -23.57
CA PRO A 38 10.47 -3.34 -23.47
C PRO A 38 10.08 -2.91 -24.89
N ASP A 39 8.76 -2.89 -25.17
CA ASP A 39 8.24 -2.42 -26.43
C ASP A 39 8.83 -1.03 -26.70
N SER A 40 9.77 -0.96 -27.64
CA SER A 40 10.52 0.26 -27.95
C SER A 40 9.58 1.41 -28.36
N THR A 41 8.42 1.09 -28.92
CA THR A 41 7.39 2.05 -29.31
C THR A 41 6.65 2.61 -28.09
N LEU A 42 6.34 1.79 -27.09
CA LEU A 42 5.75 2.22 -25.83
C LEU A 42 6.73 3.11 -25.03
N ALA A 43 7.99 2.68 -24.92
CA ALA A 43 9.02 3.46 -24.22
C ALA A 43 9.22 4.82 -24.87
N SER A 44 9.22 4.89 -26.22
CA SER A 44 9.35 6.15 -26.97
C SER A 44 8.15 7.07 -26.73
N ARG A 45 6.92 6.58 -26.80
CA ARG A 45 5.71 7.38 -26.52
C ARG A 45 5.69 7.91 -25.09
N ILE A 46 6.08 7.09 -24.11
CA ILE A 46 6.17 7.51 -22.71
C ILE A 46 7.27 8.57 -22.53
N ALA A 47 8.41 8.41 -23.20
CA ALA A 47 9.52 9.37 -23.16
C ALA A 47 9.10 10.73 -23.71
N GLU A 48 8.39 10.76 -24.84
CA GLU A 48 7.81 11.96 -25.47
C GLU A 48 6.78 12.63 -24.53
N ALA A 49 5.82 11.85 -23.99
CA ALA A 49 4.82 12.37 -23.04
C ALA A 49 5.45 12.99 -21.78
N ALA A 50 6.67 12.58 -21.46
CA ALA A 50 7.43 13.05 -20.30
C ALA A 50 8.44 14.17 -20.64
N GLU A 51 8.52 14.69 -21.84
CA GLU A 51 9.53 15.71 -22.22
C GLU A 51 9.43 16.96 -21.35
N GLY A 52 8.24 17.51 -21.13
CA GLY A 52 8.03 18.67 -20.27
C GLY A 52 8.31 18.45 -18.76
N ALA A 53 8.72 17.26 -18.34
CA ALA A 53 9.02 17.00 -16.93
C ALA A 53 10.22 17.82 -16.42
N VAL A 54 11.19 18.10 -17.29
CA VAL A 54 12.39 18.90 -16.96
C VAL A 54 12.06 20.34 -16.56
N GLU A 55 10.95 20.88 -17.08
CA GLU A 55 10.47 22.24 -16.77
C GLU A 55 9.86 22.35 -15.37
N LEU A 56 9.52 21.25 -14.72
CA LEU A 56 8.96 21.27 -13.38
C LEU A 56 10.05 21.55 -12.34
N PRO A 57 10.13 22.75 -11.76
CA PRO A 57 11.30 23.23 -11.02
C PRO A 57 11.58 22.44 -9.74
N ARG A 58 10.57 21.71 -9.24
CA ARG A 58 10.65 20.96 -8.00
C ARG A 58 10.77 19.46 -8.20
N LEU A 59 10.52 18.96 -9.42
CA LEU A 59 10.62 17.53 -9.73
C LEU A 59 12.08 17.07 -9.57
N ARG A 60 12.27 15.96 -8.87
CA ARG A 60 13.57 15.32 -8.61
C ARG A 60 13.73 14.02 -9.36
N SER A 61 12.64 13.26 -9.51
CA SER A 61 12.67 12.02 -10.32
C SER A 61 11.30 11.74 -10.93
N LEU A 62 11.32 11.07 -12.09
CA LEU A 62 10.17 10.47 -12.74
C LEU A 62 10.56 9.09 -13.23
N LEU A 63 9.90 8.06 -12.70
CA LEU A 63 10.09 6.69 -13.11
C LEU A 63 8.74 6.12 -13.58
N VAL A 64 8.78 5.32 -14.65
CA VAL A 64 7.61 4.58 -15.15
C VAL A 64 8.00 3.13 -15.32
N SER A 65 7.26 2.24 -14.67
CA SER A 65 7.31 0.79 -14.89
C SER A 65 6.05 0.38 -15.66
N SER A 66 6.20 -0.47 -16.63
CA SER A 66 5.11 -1.09 -17.40
C SER A 66 5.35 -2.58 -17.52
N ASN A 67 4.34 -3.40 -17.20
CA ASN A 67 4.46 -4.87 -17.18
C ASN A 67 5.69 -5.37 -16.39
N GLY A 68 6.02 -4.70 -15.28
CA GLY A 68 7.17 -5.05 -14.42
C GLY A 68 8.54 -4.60 -14.95
N ASN A 69 8.60 -3.92 -16.11
CA ASN A 69 9.83 -3.38 -16.69
C ASN A 69 9.90 -1.87 -16.51
N LEU A 70 11.05 -1.36 -16.10
CA LEU A 70 11.29 0.08 -16.01
C LEU A 70 11.52 0.66 -17.41
N VAL A 71 10.47 1.32 -17.95
CA VAL A 71 10.46 1.86 -19.32
C VAL A 71 10.90 3.33 -19.39
N LEU A 72 10.84 4.06 -18.29
CA LEU A 72 11.38 5.41 -18.15
C LEU A 72 12.01 5.60 -16.79
N GLU A 73 13.20 6.18 -16.77
CA GLU A 73 13.90 6.54 -15.54
C GLU A 73 14.65 7.86 -15.76
N ARG A 74 14.13 8.96 -15.18
CA ARG A 74 14.71 10.30 -15.29
C ARG A 74 14.92 10.90 -13.91
N TYR A 75 16.08 11.52 -13.73
CA TYR A 75 16.49 12.22 -12.52
C TYR A 75 16.84 13.66 -12.85
N PHE A 76 16.46 14.57 -11.97
CA PHE A 76 16.59 16.00 -12.19
C PHE A 76 17.35 16.65 -11.04
N ARG A 77 17.99 17.80 -11.31
CA ARG A 77 18.58 18.69 -10.30
C ARG A 77 19.51 17.97 -9.31
N GLY A 78 20.44 17.16 -9.86
CA GLY A 78 21.45 16.44 -9.07
C GLY A 78 20.95 15.19 -8.35
N THR A 79 19.67 14.85 -8.46
CA THR A 79 19.15 13.59 -7.93
C THR A 79 19.68 12.40 -8.74
N ARG A 80 19.87 11.25 -8.11
CA ARG A 80 20.39 10.01 -8.71
C ARG A 80 19.56 8.82 -8.22
N ALA A 81 19.72 7.66 -8.85
CA ALA A 81 18.99 6.43 -8.53
C ALA A 81 19.07 6.03 -7.03
N GLY A 82 20.22 6.26 -6.40
CA GLY A 82 20.43 5.97 -4.98
C GLY A 82 20.02 7.09 -4.01
N THR A 83 19.53 8.24 -4.52
CA THR A 83 19.15 9.36 -3.66
C THR A 83 17.86 9.01 -2.89
N LEU A 84 17.96 9.05 -1.55
CA LEU A 84 16.79 8.86 -0.70
C LEU A 84 15.88 10.08 -0.75
N ALA A 85 14.62 9.89 -1.03
CA ALA A 85 13.57 10.88 -0.89
C ALA A 85 12.82 10.66 0.43
N ASN A 86 12.48 11.74 1.12
CA ASN A 86 11.51 11.70 2.18
C ASN A 86 10.12 11.62 1.52
N ILE A 87 9.50 10.43 1.56
CA ILE A 87 8.24 10.18 0.85
C ILE A 87 7.01 10.77 1.54
N LYS A 88 7.20 11.45 2.67
CA LYS A 88 6.13 12.13 3.41
C LYS A 88 4.95 11.18 3.66
N SER A 89 3.73 11.64 3.47
CA SER A 89 2.50 10.85 3.72
C SER A 89 2.31 9.64 2.80
N ALA A 90 3.10 9.49 1.71
CA ALA A 90 3.11 8.24 0.94
C ALA A 90 3.55 7.03 1.81
N SER A 91 4.21 7.29 2.95
CA SER A 91 4.48 6.30 4.00
C SER A 91 3.23 5.55 4.48
N LYS A 92 2.04 6.16 4.39
CA LYS A 92 0.77 5.53 4.81
C LYS A 92 0.41 4.31 3.96
N SER A 93 0.71 4.36 2.66
CA SER A 93 0.49 3.22 1.77
C SER A 93 1.49 2.09 2.06
N VAL A 94 2.72 2.43 2.47
CA VAL A 94 3.69 1.43 2.94
C VAL A 94 3.22 0.82 4.27
N MET A 95 2.65 1.62 5.19
CA MET A 95 2.06 1.08 6.43
C MET A 95 0.88 0.14 6.14
N SER A 96 0.04 0.46 5.17
CA SER A 96 -1.02 -0.45 4.70
C SER A 96 -0.44 -1.77 4.21
N ALA A 97 0.63 -1.74 3.41
CA ALA A 97 1.33 -2.94 2.97
C ALA A 97 1.81 -3.79 4.17
N LEU A 98 2.40 -3.16 5.19
CA LEU A 98 2.86 -3.85 6.40
C LEU A 98 1.72 -4.50 7.20
N VAL A 99 0.55 -3.86 7.26
CA VAL A 99 -0.65 -4.46 7.86
C VAL A 99 -1.10 -5.68 7.07
N GLY A 100 -1.14 -5.58 5.73
CA GLY A 100 -1.43 -6.72 4.86
C GLY A 100 -0.47 -7.90 5.08
N VAL A 101 0.83 -7.60 5.18
CA VAL A 101 1.85 -8.61 5.48
C VAL A 101 1.64 -9.23 6.86
N ALA A 102 1.31 -8.44 7.89
CA ALA A 102 1.06 -8.96 9.24
C ALA A 102 -0.17 -9.89 9.29
N ILE A 103 -1.24 -9.56 8.54
CA ILE A 103 -2.41 -10.43 8.40
C ILE A 103 -2.04 -11.71 7.64
N ARG A 104 -1.29 -11.62 6.55
CA ARG A 104 -0.83 -12.80 5.79
C ARG A 104 -0.01 -13.76 6.64
N GLN A 105 0.77 -13.24 7.57
CA GLN A 105 1.59 -14.02 8.49
C GLN A 105 0.82 -14.52 9.73
N GLY A 106 -0.48 -14.21 9.87
CA GLY A 106 -1.29 -14.58 11.01
C GLY A 106 -0.94 -13.83 12.31
N ILE A 107 -0.16 -12.74 12.21
CA ILE A 107 0.21 -11.89 13.36
C ILE A 107 -0.96 -10.98 13.76
N LEU A 108 -1.69 -10.48 12.80
CA LEU A 108 -3.01 -9.86 12.94
C LEU A 108 -4.05 -10.81 12.34
N ARG A 109 -5.19 -10.93 12.99
CA ARG A 109 -6.27 -11.81 12.51
C ARG A 109 -6.88 -11.28 11.21
N ASP A 110 -7.34 -10.03 11.24
CA ASP A 110 -7.93 -9.33 10.09
C ASP A 110 -8.07 -7.82 10.39
N VAL A 111 -8.65 -7.06 9.46
CA VAL A 111 -8.84 -5.60 9.62
C VAL A 111 -9.95 -5.23 10.62
N SER A 112 -10.85 -6.14 10.98
CA SER A 112 -11.91 -5.93 11.96
C SER A 112 -11.41 -6.03 13.41
N GLU A 113 -10.16 -6.43 13.61
CA GLU A 113 -9.56 -6.59 14.93
C GLU A 113 -9.59 -5.26 15.69
N PRO A 114 -10.22 -5.21 16.90
CA PRO A 114 -10.20 -4.01 17.74
C PRO A 114 -8.79 -3.70 18.23
N ILE A 115 -8.41 -2.43 18.21
CA ILE A 115 -7.08 -2.02 18.68
C ILE A 115 -7.01 -1.84 20.21
N ALA A 116 -8.13 -1.67 20.88
CA ALA A 116 -8.20 -1.36 22.32
C ALA A 116 -7.44 -2.35 23.21
N PRO A 117 -7.44 -3.68 22.98
CA PRO A 117 -6.65 -4.62 23.79
C PRO A 117 -5.14 -4.32 23.78
N HIS A 118 -4.64 -3.76 22.68
CA HIS A 118 -3.22 -3.44 22.49
C HIS A 118 -2.82 -2.08 23.08
N PHE A 119 -3.80 -1.19 23.42
CA PHE A 119 -3.55 0.19 23.82
C PHE A 119 -4.21 0.57 25.16
N ARG A 120 -4.37 -0.38 26.07
CA ARG A 120 -5.04 -0.17 27.38
C ARG A 120 -4.43 0.98 28.19
N ALA A 121 -3.11 1.15 28.13
CA ALA A 121 -2.40 2.20 28.88
C ALA A 121 -2.55 3.60 28.25
N GLU A 122 -2.75 3.66 26.95
CA GLU A 122 -2.90 4.93 26.22
C GLU A 122 -4.34 5.41 26.21
N LEU A 123 -5.31 4.50 26.17
CA LEU A 123 -6.72 4.83 26.28
C LEU A 123 -7.02 5.31 27.70
N ALA A 124 -7.64 6.47 27.83
CA ALA A 124 -8.02 6.98 29.15
C ALA A 124 -9.14 6.11 29.74
N PRO A 125 -9.18 5.89 31.07
CA PRO A 125 -10.31 5.22 31.72
C PRO A 125 -11.64 5.95 31.47
N SER A 126 -11.58 7.30 31.36
CA SER A 126 -12.72 8.19 31.08
C SER A 126 -12.94 8.44 29.59
N ALA A 127 -12.22 7.72 28.68
CA ALA A 127 -12.45 7.86 27.25
C ALA A 127 -13.87 7.45 26.88
N ASP A 128 -14.41 8.09 25.84
CA ASP A 128 -15.70 7.70 25.27
C ASP A 128 -15.69 6.18 24.97
N PRO A 129 -16.66 5.42 25.46
CA PRO A 129 -16.69 3.95 25.29
C PRO A 129 -16.57 3.50 23.82
N ARG A 130 -17.04 4.32 22.88
CA ARG A 130 -16.95 4.07 21.42
C ARG A 130 -15.51 3.98 20.93
N THR A 131 -14.55 4.60 21.59
CA THR A 131 -13.12 4.48 21.22
C THR A 131 -12.60 3.05 21.30
N ARG A 132 -13.25 2.20 22.10
CA ARG A 132 -12.89 0.78 22.23
C ARG A 132 -13.30 -0.06 21.02
N SER A 133 -14.25 0.43 20.20
CA SER A 133 -14.66 -0.23 18.95
C SER A 133 -13.80 0.16 17.75
N ILE A 134 -12.79 1.02 17.93
CA ILE A 134 -11.86 1.35 16.85
C ILE A 134 -11.10 0.10 16.44
N THR A 135 -11.12 -0.19 15.12
CA THR A 135 -10.48 -1.36 14.52
C THR A 135 -9.25 -0.96 13.69
N VAL A 136 -8.50 -1.97 13.24
CA VAL A 136 -7.41 -1.79 12.26
C VAL A 136 -7.94 -1.15 10.96
N GLU A 137 -9.13 -1.54 10.50
CA GLU A 137 -9.78 -0.94 9.32
C GLU A 137 -10.03 0.56 9.49
N HIS A 138 -10.55 0.97 10.66
CA HIS A 138 -10.80 2.39 10.93
C HIS A 138 -9.51 3.22 10.91
N LEU A 139 -8.37 2.65 11.31
CA LEU A 139 -7.06 3.30 11.19
C LEU A 139 -6.62 3.41 9.71
N LEU A 140 -6.75 2.32 8.94
CA LEU A 140 -6.37 2.26 7.52
C LEU A 140 -7.19 3.23 6.66
N THR A 141 -8.48 3.37 6.96
CA THR A 141 -9.45 4.19 6.21
C THR A 141 -9.58 5.62 6.72
N MET A 142 -8.82 5.99 7.77
CA MET A 142 -8.93 7.29 8.43
C MET A 142 -10.32 7.54 9.06
N GLN A 143 -11.01 6.50 9.52
CA GLN A 143 -12.37 6.55 10.05
C GLN A 143 -12.45 6.20 11.54
N THR A 144 -11.42 6.53 12.31
CA THR A 144 -11.44 6.29 13.78
C THR A 144 -12.50 7.10 14.53
N GLY A 145 -13.06 8.14 13.92
CA GLY A 145 -13.93 9.11 14.58
C GLY A 145 -13.19 10.11 15.48
N LEU A 146 -11.89 9.92 15.70
CA LEU A 146 -11.09 10.84 16.51
C LEU A 146 -10.72 12.10 15.72
N GLU A 147 -10.67 13.24 16.41
CA GLU A 147 -10.17 14.47 15.83
C GLU A 147 -8.74 14.30 15.28
N SER A 148 -8.48 14.87 14.10
CA SER A 148 -7.22 14.73 13.39
C SER A 148 -6.02 15.25 14.18
N THR A 149 -4.91 14.53 14.12
CA THR A 149 -3.57 15.01 14.54
C THR A 149 -2.81 15.69 13.40
N SER A 150 -3.40 15.81 12.22
CA SER A 150 -2.81 16.54 11.08
C SER A 150 -3.14 18.03 11.11
N SER A 151 -2.64 18.78 10.14
CA SER A 151 -2.92 20.21 9.96
C SER A 151 -2.68 21.02 11.24
N ARG A 152 -3.69 21.66 11.80
CA ARG A 152 -3.58 22.54 12.98
C ARG A 152 -3.03 21.84 14.23
N ASN A 153 -3.30 20.56 14.39
CA ASN A 153 -2.89 19.81 15.57
C ASN A 153 -1.50 19.14 15.41
N TYR A 154 -0.92 19.16 14.21
CA TYR A 154 0.31 18.42 13.91
C TYR A 154 1.48 18.85 14.81
N GLY A 155 1.71 20.16 14.94
CA GLY A 155 2.80 20.66 15.75
C GLY A 155 2.67 20.33 17.25
N ALA A 156 1.44 20.38 17.79
CA ALA A 156 1.19 19.99 19.18
C ALA A 156 1.40 18.47 19.38
N TRP A 157 0.96 17.68 18.43
CA TRP A 157 1.11 16.22 18.45
C TRP A 157 2.58 15.79 18.45
N VAL A 158 3.39 16.28 17.49
CA VAL A 158 4.81 15.86 17.38
C VAL A 158 5.69 16.42 18.50
N ARG A 159 5.25 17.45 19.22
CA ARG A 159 5.91 17.93 20.44
C ARG A 159 5.44 17.21 21.71
N SER A 160 4.40 16.41 21.64
CA SER A 160 3.89 15.69 22.81
C SER A 160 4.88 14.59 23.24
N PRO A 161 4.94 14.28 24.55
CA PRO A 161 5.86 13.26 25.05
C PRO A 161 5.45 11.83 24.66
N ASN A 162 4.26 11.60 24.13
CA ASN A 162 3.78 10.29 23.69
C ASN A 162 2.76 10.45 22.56
N TRP A 163 3.21 10.17 21.33
CA TRP A 163 2.42 10.41 20.14
C TRP A 163 1.22 9.47 20.01
N VAL A 164 1.36 8.21 20.43
CA VAL A 164 0.27 7.24 20.43
C VAL A 164 -0.82 7.66 21.39
N ARG A 165 -0.45 7.98 22.63
CA ARG A 165 -1.37 8.45 23.66
C ARG A 165 -2.09 9.73 23.23
N TYR A 166 -1.35 10.68 22.67
CA TYR A 166 -1.93 11.93 22.18
C TYR A 166 -2.99 11.67 21.10
N ALA A 167 -2.68 10.82 20.11
CA ALA A 167 -3.59 10.48 19.03
C ALA A 167 -4.86 9.76 19.54
N LEU A 168 -4.72 8.76 20.41
CA LEU A 168 -5.83 7.97 20.93
C LEU A 168 -6.69 8.73 21.95
N ARG A 169 -6.21 9.85 22.50
CA ARG A 169 -6.97 10.71 23.44
C ARG A 169 -7.56 11.95 22.79
N ARG A 170 -7.51 12.06 21.45
CA ARG A 170 -8.23 13.13 20.77
C ARG A 170 -9.74 13.00 20.99
N PRO A 171 -10.49 14.11 21.04
CA PRO A 171 -11.94 14.08 21.13
C PRO A 171 -12.53 13.20 20.01
N LEU A 172 -13.54 12.41 20.35
CA LEU A 172 -14.34 11.68 19.38
C LEU A 172 -15.35 12.65 18.76
N ILE A 173 -15.26 12.88 17.45
CA ILE A 173 -16.07 13.85 16.70
C ILE A 173 -17.06 13.18 15.74
N ALA A 174 -16.99 11.86 15.63
CA ALA A 174 -17.93 11.00 14.89
C ALA A 174 -17.84 9.57 15.44
N ASP A 175 -18.81 8.73 15.11
CA ASP A 175 -18.71 7.31 15.42
C ASP A 175 -17.59 6.63 14.58
N PRO A 176 -16.82 5.70 15.13
CA PRO A 176 -15.85 4.92 14.36
C PRO A 176 -16.53 4.25 13.16
N GLY A 177 -15.88 4.34 11.99
CA GLY A 177 -16.34 3.77 10.73
C GLY A 177 -17.29 4.65 9.91
N THR A 178 -17.74 5.81 10.44
CA THR A 178 -18.80 6.59 9.75
C THR A 178 -18.26 7.77 8.95
N ARG A 179 -17.10 8.31 9.31
CA ARG A 179 -16.58 9.53 8.70
C ARG A 179 -15.07 9.51 8.58
N MET A 180 -14.59 9.82 7.38
CA MET A 180 -13.16 10.01 7.15
C MET A 180 -12.69 11.33 7.76
N GLU A 181 -11.67 11.24 8.61
CA GLU A 181 -10.92 12.38 9.14
C GLU A 181 -9.42 12.10 8.98
N TYR A 182 -8.82 12.67 7.92
CA TYR A 182 -7.43 12.38 7.59
C TYR A 182 -6.48 12.73 8.75
N SER A 183 -5.83 11.73 9.31
CA SER A 183 -5.01 11.87 10.51
C SER A 183 -3.71 11.06 10.41
N THR A 184 -2.58 11.75 10.49
CA THR A 184 -1.27 11.09 10.49
C THR A 184 -1.06 10.22 11.74
N GLY A 185 -1.71 10.58 12.86
CA GLY A 185 -1.72 9.76 14.07
C GLY A 185 -2.35 8.40 13.89
N ASN A 186 -3.38 8.26 13.04
CA ASN A 186 -3.97 6.95 12.76
C ASN A 186 -2.93 5.97 12.20
N SER A 187 -2.13 6.40 11.24
CA SER A 187 -1.06 5.57 10.68
C SER A 187 0.11 5.37 11.65
N HIS A 188 0.35 6.34 12.55
CA HIS A 188 1.33 6.14 13.62
C HIS A 188 0.86 5.11 14.66
N VAL A 189 -0.43 5.08 14.98
CA VAL A 189 -1.03 4.02 15.81
C VAL A 189 -0.90 2.65 15.13
N LEU A 190 -1.02 2.54 13.80
CA LEU A 190 -0.71 1.29 13.07
C LEU A 190 0.76 0.87 13.26
N SER A 191 1.70 1.80 13.21
CA SER A 191 3.12 1.51 13.48
C SER A 191 3.33 0.99 14.91
N ALA A 192 2.69 1.63 15.89
CA ALA A 192 2.72 1.19 17.27
C ALA A 192 2.08 -0.19 17.46
N LEU A 193 0.95 -0.46 16.78
CA LEU A 193 0.29 -1.76 16.78
C LEU A 193 1.24 -2.84 16.25
N LEU A 194 1.81 -2.62 15.06
CA LEU A 194 2.75 -3.56 14.45
C LEU A 194 3.95 -3.82 15.37
N THR A 195 4.52 -2.79 15.98
CA THR A 195 5.62 -2.96 16.95
C THR A 195 5.21 -3.88 18.10
N ARG A 196 3.97 -3.75 18.62
CA ARG A 196 3.47 -4.56 19.74
C ARG A 196 3.19 -6.00 19.37
N VAL A 197 2.50 -6.22 18.24
CA VAL A 197 2.09 -7.58 17.84
C VAL A 197 3.24 -8.39 17.27
N THR A 198 4.19 -7.76 16.57
CA THR A 198 5.36 -8.44 16.00
C THR A 198 6.51 -8.62 17.00
N LYS A 199 6.50 -7.87 18.12
CA LYS A 199 7.62 -7.78 19.08
C LYS A 199 8.92 -7.27 18.45
N GLN A 200 8.80 -6.55 17.34
CA GLN A 200 9.92 -5.95 16.59
C GLN A 200 9.62 -4.47 16.37
N SER A 201 10.66 -3.66 16.15
CA SER A 201 10.40 -2.30 15.65
C SER A 201 9.76 -2.37 14.27
N THR A 202 8.93 -1.38 13.94
CA THR A 202 8.30 -1.31 12.60
C THR A 202 9.33 -1.34 11.48
N TRP A 203 10.51 -0.75 11.68
CA TRP A 203 11.61 -0.82 10.72
C TRP A 203 12.12 -2.25 10.52
N GLN A 204 12.36 -2.99 11.61
CA GLN A 204 12.81 -4.39 11.52
C GLN A 204 11.78 -5.26 10.79
N PHE A 205 10.51 -5.11 11.15
CA PHE A 205 9.42 -5.83 10.49
C PHE A 205 9.34 -5.46 9.00
N ALA A 206 9.36 -4.17 8.66
CA ALA A 206 9.35 -3.70 7.28
C ALA A 206 10.55 -4.21 6.49
N GLN A 207 11.74 -4.19 7.10
CA GLN A 207 12.97 -4.68 6.47
C GLN A 207 12.90 -6.17 6.14
N GLN A 208 12.40 -6.99 7.07
CA GLN A 208 12.37 -8.45 6.92
C GLN A 208 11.23 -8.94 6.04
N SER A 209 10.05 -8.36 6.24
CA SER A 209 8.79 -8.90 5.70
C SER A 209 8.30 -8.19 4.44
N LEU A 210 8.86 -7.02 4.09
CA LEU A 210 8.49 -6.28 2.89
C LEU A 210 9.73 -5.98 2.02
N ALA A 211 10.72 -5.27 2.55
CA ALA A 211 11.82 -4.76 1.73
C ALA A 211 12.73 -5.87 1.18
N ARG A 212 13.18 -6.81 2.00
CA ARG A 212 14.01 -7.94 1.55
C ARG A 212 13.32 -8.81 0.49
N PRO A 213 12.05 -9.21 0.68
CA PRO A 213 11.30 -9.91 -0.39
C PRO A 213 11.21 -9.12 -1.70
N LEU A 214 11.14 -7.79 -1.63
CA LEU A 214 11.13 -6.91 -2.80
C LEU A 214 12.53 -6.61 -3.36
N GLY A 215 13.59 -7.18 -2.79
CA GLY A 215 14.97 -7.07 -3.29
C GLY A 215 15.69 -5.78 -2.89
N PHE A 216 15.29 -5.11 -1.80
CA PHE A 216 15.98 -3.90 -1.34
C PHE A 216 16.12 -3.82 0.19
N SER A 217 16.83 -2.80 0.66
CA SER A 217 16.97 -2.47 2.08
C SER A 217 16.45 -1.07 2.34
N LEU A 218 15.65 -0.92 3.42
CA LEU A 218 15.12 0.36 3.87
C LEU A 218 16.13 1.12 4.74
N ALA A 219 16.32 2.40 4.46
CA ALA A 219 16.95 3.30 5.40
C ALA A 219 16.09 3.44 6.67
N ARG A 220 16.74 3.79 7.79
CA ARG A 220 16.01 4.15 9.01
C ARG A 220 15.35 5.51 8.82
N TRP A 221 14.19 5.71 9.45
CA TRP A 221 13.47 6.99 9.43
C TRP A 221 13.15 7.44 10.87
N PRO A 222 12.65 8.66 11.07
CA PRO A 222 12.41 9.18 12.42
C PRO A 222 11.49 8.31 13.28
N GLN A 223 11.72 8.39 14.59
CA GLN A 223 10.95 7.73 15.64
C GLN A 223 10.28 8.77 16.53
N ASP A 224 9.22 8.36 17.23
CA ASP A 224 8.62 9.11 18.32
C ASP A 224 9.47 9.00 19.62
N PRO A 225 9.12 9.74 20.68
CA PRO A 225 9.83 9.67 21.97
C PRO A 225 9.81 8.28 22.64
N GLN A 226 8.95 7.36 22.20
CA GLN A 226 8.92 5.97 22.68
C GLN A 226 9.75 5.02 21.82
N GLY A 227 10.44 5.50 20.79
CA GLY A 227 11.20 4.68 19.86
C GLY A 227 10.36 3.99 18.78
N ILE A 228 9.08 4.37 18.62
CA ILE A 228 8.21 3.85 17.56
C ILE A 228 8.49 4.61 16.27
N TYR A 229 8.80 3.89 15.20
CA TYR A 229 9.03 4.49 13.90
C TYR A 229 7.78 5.21 13.37
N PHE A 230 7.97 6.39 12.78
CA PHE A 230 6.88 7.23 12.32
C PHE A 230 6.03 6.51 11.26
N GLY A 231 4.80 6.11 11.59
CA GLY A 231 3.96 5.30 10.71
C GLY A 231 3.32 6.04 9.54
N GLY A 232 3.14 7.35 9.65
CA GLY A 232 2.35 8.11 8.66
C GLY A 232 3.12 9.16 7.89
N ASN A 233 4.43 9.27 8.10
CA ASN A 233 5.26 10.31 7.50
C ASN A 233 6.74 9.92 7.55
N ASP A 234 7.56 10.63 6.76
CA ASP A 234 9.02 10.70 6.82
C ASP A 234 9.78 9.38 6.60
N MET A 235 9.19 8.35 6.02
CA MET A 235 9.96 7.23 5.49
C MET A 235 10.91 7.71 4.40
N LEU A 236 12.09 7.09 4.35
CA LEU A 236 13.13 7.40 3.37
C LEU A 236 13.24 6.26 2.36
N MET A 237 12.97 6.55 1.09
CA MET A 237 13.01 5.57 0.00
C MET A 237 13.66 6.16 -1.25
N THR A 238 14.38 5.33 -2.00
CA THR A 238 14.79 5.71 -3.35
C THR A 238 13.60 5.62 -4.31
N PRO A 239 13.61 6.35 -5.43
CA PRO A 239 12.54 6.25 -6.44
C PRO A 239 12.31 4.81 -6.93
N ARG A 240 13.39 4.03 -7.13
CA ARG A 240 13.27 2.61 -7.52
C ARG A 240 12.59 1.74 -6.45
N GLN A 241 12.84 2.00 -5.15
CA GLN A 241 12.14 1.30 -4.06
C GLN A 241 10.65 1.63 -4.06
N MET A 242 10.27 2.87 -4.36
CA MET A 242 8.87 3.28 -4.51
C MET A 242 8.19 2.54 -5.68
N VAL A 243 8.89 2.36 -6.80
CA VAL A 243 8.40 1.52 -7.94
C VAL A 243 8.12 0.11 -7.46
N ARG A 244 9.04 -0.53 -6.73
CA ARG A 244 8.86 -1.91 -6.21
C ARG A 244 7.63 -2.04 -5.29
N VAL A 245 7.32 -1.02 -4.50
CA VAL A 245 6.09 -1.00 -3.69
C VAL A 245 4.86 -0.89 -4.58
N GLY A 246 4.87 -0.05 -5.60
CA GLY A 246 3.77 0.06 -6.58
C GLY A 246 3.54 -1.25 -7.34
N GLU A 247 4.62 -1.88 -7.81
CA GLU A 247 4.57 -3.18 -8.51
C GLU A 247 4.00 -4.30 -7.62
N LEU A 248 4.32 -4.30 -6.31
CA LEU A 248 3.71 -5.26 -5.38
C LEU A 248 2.18 -5.15 -5.37
N TYR A 249 1.64 -3.93 -5.35
CA TYR A 249 0.19 -3.72 -5.45
C TYR A 249 -0.34 -4.03 -6.84
N LEU A 250 0.37 -3.68 -7.91
CA LEU A 250 0.00 -4.02 -9.27
C LEU A 250 -0.13 -5.54 -9.47
N ASN A 251 0.76 -6.30 -8.82
CA ASN A 251 0.82 -7.76 -8.91
C ASN A 251 -0.01 -8.47 -7.83
N GLY A 252 -1.05 -7.83 -7.28
CA GLY A 252 -1.95 -8.44 -6.31
C GLY A 252 -1.30 -8.85 -4.99
N GLY A 253 -0.14 -8.27 -4.64
CA GLY A 253 0.62 -8.63 -3.45
C GLY A 253 1.67 -9.72 -3.66
N ARG A 254 1.94 -10.09 -4.91
CA ARG A 254 2.93 -11.11 -5.28
C ARG A 254 4.27 -10.50 -5.68
N THR A 255 5.36 -11.14 -5.27
CA THR A 255 6.72 -10.84 -5.75
C THR A 255 7.47 -12.14 -5.99
N GLY A 256 7.83 -12.43 -7.25
CA GLY A 256 8.27 -13.76 -7.66
C GLY A 256 7.21 -14.80 -7.24
N ASP A 257 7.65 -15.90 -6.66
CA ASP A 257 6.76 -16.96 -6.17
C ASP A 257 6.14 -16.70 -4.79
N ARG A 258 6.45 -15.56 -4.18
CA ARG A 258 5.97 -15.22 -2.83
C ARG A 258 4.74 -14.35 -2.86
N MET A 259 3.70 -14.76 -2.13
CA MET A 259 2.54 -13.94 -1.83
C MET A 259 2.78 -13.23 -0.48
N LEU A 260 2.91 -11.89 -0.50
CA LEU A 260 3.15 -11.09 0.69
C LEU A 260 1.86 -10.63 1.36
N PHE A 261 0.76 -10.52 0.62
CA PHE A 261 -0.54 -10.11 1.13
C PHE A 261 -1.52 -11.28 1.23
N PRO A 262 -2.54 -11.22 2.08
CA PRO A 262 -3.64 -12.16 2.00
C PRO A 262 -4.42 -11.95 0.70
N GLU A 263 -5.09 -12.98 0.24
CA GLU A 263 -5.93 -12.93 -0.95
C GLU A 263 -6.95 -11.76 -0.89
N GLY A 264 -7.13 -11.07 -2.00
CA GLY A 264 -8.04 -9.92 -2.12
C GLY A 264 -7.60 -8.67 -1.34
N TRP A 265 -6.39 -8.63 -0.76
CA TRP A 265 -5.92 -7.45 -0.02
C TRP A 265 -5.85 -6.20 -0.88
N VAL A 266 -5.31 -6.33 -2.08
CA VAL A 266 -5.15 -5.20 -3.01
C VAL A 266 -6.53 -4.68 -3.43
N ASP A 267 -7.44 -5.57 -3.79
CA ASP A 267 -8.81 -5.19 -4.19
C ASP A 267 -9.49 -4.43 -3.04
N ARG A 268 -9.42 -4.96 -1.81
CA ARG A 268 -9.95 -4.28 -0.62
C ARG A 268 -9.27 -2.95 -0.34
N SER A 269 -7.96 -2.85 -0.63
CA SER A 269 -7.20 -1.60 -0.44
C SER A 269 -7.66 -0.48 -1.38
N PHE A 270 -8.19 -0.84 -2.54
CA PHE A 270 -8.61 0.04 -3.60
C PHE A 270 -10.11 0.35 -3.62
N VAL A 271 -10.89 -0.25 -2.71
CA VAL A 271 -12.31 0.10 -2.53
C VAL A 271 -12.43 1.46 -1.85
N PRO A 272 -13.19 2.42 -2.42
CA PRO A 272 -13.48 3.70 -1.77
C PRO A 272 -14.22 3.49 -0.43
N ARG A 273 -13.70 4.04 0.66
CA ARG A 273 -14.31 3.97 2.00
C ARG A 273 -14.54 5.34 2.62
N GLY A 274 -13.88 6.36 2.09
CA GLY A 274 -14.05 7.72 2.57
C GLY A 274 -13.71 8.73 1.48
N ARG A 275 -14.20 9.96 1.63
CA ARG A 275 -13.91 11.09 0.73
C ARG A 275 -13.18 12.19 1.46
N SER A 276 -12.26 12.84 0.76
CA SER A 276 -11.56 14.01 1.26
C SER A 276 -12.53 15.16 1.50
N ARG A 277 -12.35 15.88 2.61
CA ARG A 277 -13.13 17.10 2.93
C ARG A 277 -12.51 18.37 2.33
N TRP A 278 -11.43 18.25 1.59
CA TRP A 278 -10.69 19.38 1.04
C TRP A 278 -11.13 19.78 -0.38
N GLY A 279 -12.40 19.52 -0.75
CA GLY A 279 -13.06 20.09 -1.93
C GLY A 279 -12.62 19.50 -3.28
N ASP A 280 -11.91 18.40 -3.27
CA ASP A 280 -11.61 17.61 -4.45
C ASP A 280 -12.15 16.20 -4.21
N ASP A 281 -12.92 15.67 -5.11
CA ASP A 281 -13.64 14.38 -5.00
C ASP A 281 -12.71 13.16 -4.88
N ARG A 282 -11.60 13.33 -4.15
CA ARG A 282 -10.64 12.25 -3.90
C ARG A 282 -11.21 11.26 -2.90
N GLU A 283 -11.31 10.03 -3.33
CA GLU A 283 -11.67 8.90 -2.51
C GLU A 283 -10.44 8.27 -1.86
N TYR A 284 -10.67 7.51 -0.78
CA TYR A 284 -9.61 6.90 0.01
C TYR A 284 -9.99 5.49 0.44
N GLY A 285 -9.08 4.54 0.22
CA GLY A 285 -9.18 3.15 0.67
C GLY A 285 -8.24 2.83 1.83
N TYR A 286 -7.57 1.68 1.83
CA TYR A 286 -6.58 1.31 2.85
C TYR A 286 -5.23 1.99 2.61
N GLY A 287 -5.12 3.26 2.99
CA GLY A 287 -3.88 4.02 2.84
C GLY A 287 -3.62 4.51 1.42
N TRP A 288 -4.53 4.33 0.49
CA TRP A 288 -4.44 4.72 -0.91
C TRP A 288 -5.51 5.73 -1.29
N TRP A 289 -5.11 6.78 -1.99
CA TRP A 289 -6.02 7.69 -2.66
C TRP A 289 -6.48 7.10 -3.98
N ILE A 290 -7.66 7.48 -4.43
CA ILE A 290 -8.31 6.95 -5.63
C ILE A 290 -8.72 8.13 -6.50
N ARG A 291 -8.47 8.04 -7.80
CA ARG A 291 -8.90 9.00 -8.81
C ARG A 291 -8.89 8.34 -10.19
N GLU A 292 -9.31 9.06 -11.20
CA GLU A 292 -9.10 8.70 -12.59
C GLU A 292 -7.91 9.45 -13.19
N LEU A 293 -7.17 8.78 -14.08
CA LEU A 293 -6.17 9.33 -14.97
C LEU A 293 -6.46 8.84 -16.39
N ALA A 294 -6.70 9.75 -17.32
CA ALA A 294 -7.07 9.42 -18.71
C ALA A 294 -8.24 8.42 -18.79
N GLY A 295 -9.29 8.62 -17.97
CA GLY A 295 -10.48 7.76 -17.92
C GLY A 295 -10.25 6.38 -17.30
N ARG A 296 -9.13 6.18 -16.58
CA ARG A 296 -8.79 4.88 -15.97
C ARG A 296 -8.63 5.02 -14.46
N PRO A 297 -9.15 4.07 -13.66
CA PRO A 297 -8.92 4.06 -12.23
C PRO A 297 -7.42 4.03 -11.93
N ALA A 298 -6.99 4.96 -11.09
CA ALA A 298 -5.62 5.10 -10.61
C ALA A 298 -5.61 5.20 -9.09
N TYR A 299 -4.82 4.37 -8.47
CA TYR A 299 -4.65 4.30 -7.02
C TYR A 299 -3.29 4.87 -6.67
N TYR A 300 -3.24 5.77 -5.70
CA TYR A 300 -1.97 6.44 -5.48
C TYR A 300 -1.64 6.71 -4.03
N ALA A 301 -0.38 6.44 -3.69
CA ALA A 301 0.25 6.97 -2.49
C ALA A 301 0.62 8.43 -2.74
N TRP A 302 0.30 9.32 -1.80
CA TRP A 302 0.60 10.74 -1.93
C TRP A 302 1.32 11.29 -0.70
N GLY A 303 2.48 11.87 -0.95
CA GLY A 303 3.29 12.61 0.01
C GLY A 303 3.36 14.10 -0.32
N TYR A 304 3.38 14.91 0.74
CA TYR A 304 3.48 16.35 0.63
C TYR A 304 4.64 16.78 -0.27
N GLY A 305 4.37 17.73 -1.15
CA GLY A 305 5.38 18.29 -2.05
C GLY A 305 5.54 17.56 -3.39
N GLY A 306 4.80 16.47 -3.65
CA GLY A 306 4.82 15.77 -4.94
C GLY A 306 5.56 14.43 -4.92
N GLN A 307 5.48 13.73 -3.80
CA GLN A 307 5.93 12.35 -3.68
C GLN A 307 4.75 11.44 -4.06
N PHE A 308 4.85 10.72 -5.17
CA PHE A 308 3.76 9.86 -5.66
C PHE A 308 4.23 8.46 -6.01
N ILE A 309 3.36 7.50 -5.75
CA ILE A 309 3.36 6.17 -6.35
C ILE A 309 1.96 6.00 -6.95
N PHE A 310 1.80 6.09 -8.26
CA PHE A 310 0.55 5.76 -8.95
C PHE A 310 0.60 4.30 -9.39
N VAL A 311 -0.50 3.59 -9.19
CA VAL A 311 -0.73 2.22 -9.66
C VAL A 311 -1.95 2.25 -10.55
N ILE A 312 -1.78 1.88 -11.82
CA ILE A 312 -2.82 1.87 -12.85
C ILE A 312 -2.97 0.44 -13.38
N PRO A 313 -3.84 -0.39 -12.78
CA PRO A 313 -3.93 -1.82 -13.12
C PRO A 313 -4.32 -2.08 -14.57
N SER A 314 -5.21 -1.26 -15.16
CA SER A 314 -5.68 -1.44 -16.53
C SER A 314 -4.61 -1.30 -17.60
N THR A 315 -3.50 -0.63 -17.30
CA THR A 315 -2.33 -0.46 -18.18
C THR A 315 -1.09 -1.18 -17.66
N GLN A 316 -1.22 -1.96 -16.60
CA GLN A 316 -0.10 -2.64 -15.92
C GLN A 316 1.06 -1.68 -15.63
N MET A 317 0.75 -0.47 -15.11
CA MET A 317 1.71 0.62 -14.98
C MET A 317 1.86 1.10 -13.54
N VAL A 318 3.10 1.44 -13.19
CA VAL A 318 3.44 2.20 -11.98
C VAL A 318 4.18 3.46 -12.39
N ILE A 319 3.71 4.62 -11.91
CA ILE A 319 4.39 5.91 -12.12
C ILE A 319 4.84 6.44 -10.77
N VAL A 320 6.11 6.78 -10.64
CA VAL A 320 6.68 7.35 -9.43
C VAL A 320 7.23 8.74 -9.71
N THR A 321 6.89 9.68 -8.84
CA THR A 321 7.56 10.98 -8.79
C THR A 321 8.11 11.25 -7.40
N THR A 322 9.29 11.87 -7.34
CA THR A 322 9.78 12.54 -6.15
C THR A 322 10.05 14.00 -6.45
N SER A 323 9.80 14.87 -5.49
CA SER A 323 9.95 16.31 -5.62
C SER A 323 10.58 16.90 -4.37
N ASP A 324 11.08 18.13 -4.47
CA ASP A 324 11.53 18.90 -3.30
C ASP A 324 10.33 19.14 -2.37
N PRO A 325 10.36 18.64 -1.13
CA PRO A 325 9.26 18.83 -0.19
C PRO A 325 9.20 20.25 0.40
N ASN A 326 10.25 21.06 0.25
CA ASN A 326 10.30 22.42 0.77
C ASN A 326 9.43 23.35 -0.10
N VAL A 327 8.14 23.44 0.25
CA VAL A 327 7.14 24.17 -0.54
C VAL A 327 6.94 25.55 0.04
N THR A 328 7.14 26.58 -0.78
CA THR A 328 6.81 27.96 -0.41
C THR A 328 5.49 28.43 -1.01
N ARG A 329 5.40 28.72 -2.29
CA ARG A 329 4.22 29.38 -2.88
C ARG A 329 3.45 28.56 -3.93
N GLU A 330 4.08 27.80 -4.79
CA GLU A 330 3.51 27.14 -5.98
C GLU A 330 3.07 25.69 -5.75
N ARG A 331 2.55 25.40 -4.56
CA ARG A 331 2.24 24.01 -4.20
C ARG A 331 1.11 23.41 -5.03
N ARG A 332 0.06 24.18 -5.29
CA ARG A 332 -1.13 23.70 -6.01
C ARG A 332 -0.79 23.48 -7.48
N GLU A 333 -0.11 24.44 -8.08
CA GLU A 333 0.34 24.41 -9.47
C GLU A 333 1.26 23.22 -9.72
N HIS A 334 2.25 23.01 -8.85
CA HIS A 334 3.15 21.86 -8.96
C HIS A 334 2.40 20.52 -8.84
N LEU A 335 1.44 20.43 -7.91
CA LEU A 335 0.63 19.23 -7.74
C LEU A 335 -0.24 18.95 -8.99
N GLN A 336 -0.87 20.01 -9.55
CA GLN A 336 -1.65 19.89 -10.77
C GLN A 336 -0.78 19.47 -11.97
N ALA A 337 0.42 20.05 -12.09
CA ALA A 337 1.36 19.69 -13.13
C ALA A 337 1.84 18.24 -13.05
N LEU A 338 2.02 17.69 -11.84
CA LEU A 338 2.35 16.28 -11.64
C LEU A 338 1.19 15.35 -12.02
N TYR A 339 -0.05 15.73 -11.70
CA TYR A 339 -1.22 14.95 -12.17
C TYR A 339 -1.34 15.00 -13.69
N ALA A 340 -1.18 16.18 -14.31
CA ALA A 340 -1.21 16.31 -15.76
C ALA A 340 -0.07 15.50 -16.44
N LEU A 341 1.11 15.47 -15.83
CA LEU A 341 2.22 14.64 -16.30
C LEU A 341 1.87 13.15 -16.24
N ALA A 342 1.36 12.67 -15.10
CA ALA A 342 0.94 11.30 -14.94
C ALA A 342 -0.17 10.92 -15.95
N GLU A 343 -1.14 11.81 -16.15
CA GLU A 343 -2.21 11.61 -17.13
C GLU A 343 -1.68 11.50 -18.58
N ARG A 344 -0.75 12.36 -18.98
CA ARG A 344 -0.10 12.25 -20.31
C ARG A 344 0.62 10.93 -20.48
N VAL A 345 1.36 10.48 -19.46
CA VAL A 345 2.05 9.18 -19.49
C VAL A 345 1.07 8.02 -19.64
N VAL A 346 -0.04 8.03 -18.89
CA VAL A 346 -1.08 6.99 -19.02
C VAL A 346 -1.72 7.04 -20.42
N ARG A 347 -2.06 8.21 -20.93
CA ARG A 347 -2.63 8.39 -22.28
C ARG A 347 -1.70 7.86 -23.36
N ALA A 348 -0.40 8.17 -23.28
CA ALA A 348 0.60 7.67 -24.20
C ALA A 348 0.74 6.13 -24.17
N ALA A 349 0.51 5.51 -23.01
CA ALA A 349 0.54 4.06 -22.90
C ALA A 349 -0.67 3.38 -23.57
N VAL A 350 -1.83 4.02 -23.54
CA VAL A 350 -3.06 3.46 -24.15
C VAL A 350 -3.04 3.56 -25.68
N GLY A 351 -2.33 4.57 -26.24
CA GLY A 351 -2.38 4.92 -27.67
C GLY A 351 -3.67 5.69 -28.02
N ASP A 352 -3.66 6.43 -29.12
CA ASP A 352 -4.82 7.21 -29.59
C ASP A 352 -6.00 6.38 -30.14
N GLY A 353 -6.04 5.08 -29.83
CA GLY A 353 -6.91 4.09 -30.45
C GLY A 353 -8.23 3.79 -29.72
N SER A 354 -8.71 4.67 -28.82
CA SER A 354 -10.05 4.51 -28.24
C SER A 354 -10.74 5.88 -28.10
N GLN A 355 -11.32 6.34 -29.22
CA GLN A 355 -12.48 7.22 -29.21
C GLN A 355 -13.74 6.38 -29.06
#